data_764701adf23279d68e352a280e14a756
#
_entry.id   764701adf23279d68e352a280e14a756
#
_cell.length_a   1.000
_cell.length_b   1.000
_cell.length_c   1.000
_cell.angle_alpha   90.00
_cell.angle_beta   90.00
_cell.angle_gamma   90.00
#
_symmetry.space_group_name_H-M   'P 1'
#
loop_
_entity.id
_entity.type
_entity.pdbx_description
1 polymer ?
#
loop_
_entity_poly.entity_id
_entity_poly.type
_entity_poly.pdbx_seq_one_letter_code
_entity_poly.pdbx_strand_id
1 'polypeptide(L)'
;MQAMQIRQLFPRLYSNKQPALANGIIETTLQPSFGNTKSITMETKPLPYLGEEDSGRTYYLIIAKDMSADKWLEQQSTVKKALNIGICDNEYIVRKFHQNYSPLSNVDHSPLHQSIFDFLDPNEHEMIKTQLSTASTESNSCDIVVRTISFEDISGLEMRATICPIFDGFGAIQEYAFSVWDLKEANDSGQPGMKLKIWMAKRDISTSQLSLSTGISIQTISKLRNGKITKPQRLTAELIASELRVEITDIWPEVGRR
;
A
#
# COMPACT_ATOMS: atom_id res chain seq x y z
N MET A 1 34.13 -18.58 2.41
CA MET A 1 33.19 -17.84 1.57
C MET A 1 33.80 -17.75 0.17
N GLN A 2 33.27 -18.50 -0.80
CA GLN A 2 33.73 -18.37 -2.20
C GLN A 2 33.24 -17.00 -2.73
N ALA A 3 34.18 -16.19 -3.20
CA ALA A 3 33.85 -14.93 -3.86
C ALA A 3 33.08 -15.25 -5.15
N MET A 4 31.76 -15.04 -5.13
CA MET A 4 30.92 -15.19 -6.30
C MET A 4 31.28 -14.07 -7.27
N GLN A 5 31.63 -14.42 -8.52
CA GLN A 5 32.01 -13.38 -9.49
C GLN A 5 30.79 -12.52 -9.82
N ILE A 6 30.96 -11.19 -9.88
CA ILE A 6 29.89 -10.22 -10.20
C ILE A 6 29.14 -10.60 -11.49
N ARG A 7 29.81 -11.23 -12.46
CA ARG A 7 29.19 -11.78 -13.69
C ARG A 7 28.11 -12.83 -13.45
N GLN A 8 28.22 -13.60 -12.35
CA GLN A 8 27.22 -14.62 -12.01
C GLN A 8 25.99 -13.97 -11.33
N LEU A 9 26.21 -12.91 -10.56
CA LEU A 9 25.13 -12.15 -9.93
C LEU A 9 24.34 -11.29 -10.93
N PHE A 10 25.01 -10.76 -11.95
CA PHE A 10 24.43 -9.81 -12.91
C PHE A 10 24.78 -10.18 -14.35
N PRO A 11 24.24 -11.29 -14.90
CA PRO A 11 24.58 -11.73 -16.26
C PRO A 11 24.29 -10.69 -17.35
N ARG A 12 23.26 -9.85 -17.18
CA ARG A 12 22.88 -8.82 -18.15
C ARG A 12 23.83 -7.62 -18.20
N LEU A 13 24.62 -7.37 -17.14
CA LEU A 13 25.61 -6.26 -17.14
C LEU A 13 26.83 -6.55 -18.01
N TYR A 14 27.02 -7.81 -18.43
CA TYR A 14 28.22 -8.27 -19.14
C TYR A 14 27.94 -8.83 -20.52
N SER A 15 26.77 -8.56 -21.12
CA SER A 15 26.37 -9.14 -22.40
C SER A 15 27.23 -8.72 -23.61
N ASN A 16 28.04 -7.65 -23.53
CA ASN A 16 28.89 -7.18 -24.60
C ASN A 16 30.24 -6.65 -24.09
N LYS A 17 31.16 -7.55 -23.71
CA LYS A 17 32.62 -7.33 -23.48
C LYS A 17 33.09 -6.00 -22.83
N GLN A 18 32.25 -5.02 -22.65
CA GLN A 18 32.48 -3.81 -21.86
C GLN A 18 31.36 -3.70 -20.81
N PRO A 19 31.71 -3.42 -19.53
CA PRO A 19 30.69 -3.15 -18.55
C PRO A 19 29.92 -1.93 -19.00
N ALA A 20 28.60 -2.02 -19.07
CA ALA A 20 27.71 -0.87 -19.24
C ALA A 20 27.73 0.01 -17.95
N LEU A 21 28.90 0.20 -17.39
CA LEU A 21 29.18 0.87 -16.11
C LEU A 21 29.48 2.36 -16.30
N ALA A 22 28.95 2.98 -17.35
CA ALA A 22 29.06 4.42 -17.51
C ALA A 22 27.96 5.12 -16.72
N ASN A 23 28.34 5.74 -15.62
CA ASN A 23 27.59 6.77 -14.86
C ASN A 23 26.06 6.78 -15.08
N GLY A 24 25.33 5.89 -14.39
CA GLY A 24 23.88 5.85 -14.50
C GLY A 24 23.25 4.90 -13.49
N ILE A 25 21.96 5.10 -13.26
CA ILE A 25 21.12 4.17 -12.49
C ILE A 25 20.57 3.15 -13.48
N ILE A 26 20.79 1.86 -13.19
CA ILE A 26 20.33 0.74 -14.01
C ILE A 26 19.32 -0.06 -13.18
N GLU A 27 18.13 -0.29 -13.75
CA GLU A 27 17.17 -1.26 -13.20
C GLU A 27 17.48 -2.65 -13.76
N THR A 28 17.59 -3.64 -12.88
CA THR A 28 17.87 -5.02 -13.25
C THR A 28 17.26 -5.99 -12.24
N THR A 29 17.45 -7.28 -12.47
CA THR A 29 17.02 -8.31 -11.54
C THR A 29 18.23 -9.04 -10.98
N LEU A 30 18.17 -9.40 -9.71
CA LEU A 30 19.14 -10.22 -9.01
C LEU A 30 18.50 -11.56 -8.69
N GLN A 31 19.17 -12.65 -9.00
CA GLN A 31 18.80 -13.98 -8.55
C GLN A 31 19.62 -14.30 -7.29
N PRO A 32 19.01 -14.24 -6.08
CA PRO A 32 19.71 -14.62 -4.86
C PRO A 32 19.91 -16.14 -4.78
N SER A 33 20.78 -16.58 -3.88
CA SER A 33 20.99 -18.01 -3.64
C SER A 33 19.75 -18.69 -3.02
N PHE A 34 18.92 -17.92 -2.34
CA PHE A 34 17.66 -18.34 -1.72
C PHE A 34 16.57 -17.33 -2.00
N GLY A 35 15.34 -17.81 -2.22
CA GLY A 35 14.16 -16.97 -2.42
C GLY A 35 13.95 -16.54 -3.87
N ASN A 36 13.02 -15.61 -4.04
CA ASN A 36 12.56 -15.14 -5.34
C ASN A 36 13.52 -14.14 -5.99
N THR A 37 13.44 -14.02 -7.31
CA THR A 37 14.16 -12.98 -8.07
C THR A 37 13.82 -11.60 -7.53
N LYS A 38 14.85 -10.81 -7.23
CA LYS A 38 14.71 -9.45 -6.70
C LYS A 38 14.79 -8.42 -7.82
N SER A 39 13.97 -7.40 -7.72
CA SER A 39 14.09 -6.18 -8.53
C SER A 39 15.04 -5.23 -7.83
N ILE A 40 16.10 -4.81 -8.50
CA ILE A 40 17.10 -3.92 -7.92
C ILE A 40 17.37 -2.72 -8.83
N THR A 41 17.71 -1.60 -8.22
CA THR A 41 18.38 -0.50 -8.89
C THR A 41 19.86 -0.54 -8.51
N MET A 42 20.72 -0.33 -9.51
CA MET A 42 22.17 -0.27 -9.32
C MET A 42 22.71 1.07 -9.76
N GLU A 43 23.50 1.67 -8.91
CA GLU A 43 24.30 2.85 -9.21
C GLU A 43 25.78 2.47 -9.13
N THR A 44 26.58 2.90 -10.12
CA THR A 44 28.01 2.67 -10.12
C THR A 44 28.74 4.00 -10.11
N LYS A 45 29.74 4.13 -9.22
CA LYS A 45 30.58 5.32 -9.11
C LYS A 45 32.05 4.90 -9.20
N PRO A 46 32.86 5.50 -10.07
CA PRO A 46 34.29 5.28 -10.05
C PRO A 46 34.85 5.80 -8.72
N LEU A 47 35.71 5.01 -8.10
CA LEU A 47 36.45 5.45 -6.91
C LEU A 47 37.69 6.24 -7.33
N PRO A 48 38.06 7.32 -6.60
CA PRO A 48 39.28 8.01 -6.85
C PRO A 48 40.47 7.08 -6.61
N TYR A 49 41.53 7.31 -7.34
CA TYR A 49 42.78 6.59 -7.24
C TYR A 49 43.34 6.61 -5.81
N LEU A 50 43.64 5.45 -5.22
CA LEU A 50 44.00 5.30 -3.83
C LEU A 50 45.49 5.04 -3.56
N GLY A 51 46.39 5.19 -4.53
CA GLY A 51 47.85 5.05 -4.32
C GLY A 51 48.69 4.70 -5.54
N GLU A 52 50.02 4.84 -5.39
CA GLU A 52 51.00 4.71 -6.48
C GLU A 52 51.24 3.28 -7.02
N GLU A 53 50.82 2.25 -6.30
CA GLU A 53 51.08 0.84 -6.66
C GLU A 53 50.04 0.24 -7.63
N ASP A 54 48.95 0.91 -7.93
CA ASP A 54 47.81 0.34 -8.69
C ASP A 54 47.62 0.99 -10.08
N SER A 55 48.77 1.34 -10.73
CA SER A 55 48.75 1.94 -12.05
C SER A 55 48.08 1.06 -13.09
N GLY A 56 46.85 1.41 -13.47
CA GLY A 56 46.06 0.74 -14.54
C GLY A 56 44.79 0.04 -14.10
N ARG A 57 44.45 0.04 -12.84
CA ARG A 57 43.18 -0.53 -12.34
C ARG A 57 42.20 0.59 -11.97
N THR A 58 40.96 0.46 -12.44
CA THR A 58 39.85 1.32 -12.05
C THR A 58 38.94 0.57 -11.10
N TYR A 59 38.73 1.13 -9.92
CA TYR A 59 37.81 0.60 -8.93
C TYR A 59 36.44 1.29 -9.03
N TYR A 60 35.38 0.55 -8.78
CA TYR A 60 34.03 1.07 -8.81
C TYR A 60 33.30 0.71 -7.50
N LEU A 61 32.59 1.68 -6.94
CA LEU A 61 31.59 1.46 -5.91
C LEU A 61 30.28 1.10 -6.61
N ILE A 62 29.72 -0.06 -6.26
CA ILE A 62 28.42 -0.48 -6.73
C ILE A 62 27.44 -0.38 -5.55
N ILE A 63 26.41 0.45 -5.71
CA ILE A 63 25.33 0.60 -4.76
C ILE A 63 24.10 -0.10 -5.37
N ALA A 64 23.66 -1.17 -4.74
CA ALA A 64 22.46 -1.89 -5.15
C ALA A 64 21.34 -1.65 -4.12
N LYS A 65 20.17 -1.21 -4.58
CA LYS A 65 18.98 -1.02 -3.76
C LYS A 65 17.92 -2.02 -4.17
N ASP A 66 17.39 -2.76 -3.19
CA ASP A 66 16.25 -3.65 -3.39
C ASP A 66 14.98 -2.82 -3.62
N MET A 67 14.29 -3.07 -4.71
CA MET A 67 13.07 -2.41 -5.12
C MET A 67 11.89 -3.39 -5.19
N SER A 68 12.06 -4.59 -4.63
CA SER A 68 11.05 -5.66 -4.79
C SER A 68 9.71 -5.28 -4.20
N ALA A 69 9.70 -4.65 -3.01
CA ALA A 69 8.48 -4.16 -2.39
C ALA A 69 7.83 -3.04 -3.22
N ASP A 70 8.60 -2.05 -3.66
CA ASP A 70 8.09 -0.94 -4.47
C ASP A 70 7.48 -1.44 -5.80
N LYS A 71 8.16 -2.36 -6.48
CA LYS A 71 7.68 -2.97 -7.74
C LYS A 71 6.41 -3.80 -7.52
N TRP A 72 6.33 -4.53 -6.42
CA TRP A 72 5.12 -5.26 -6.07
C TRP A 72 3.95 -4.29 -5.83
N LEU A 73 4.16 -3.18 -5.10
CA LEU A 73 3.13 -2.15 -4.88
C LEU A 73 2.67 -1.50 -6.18
N GLU A 74 3.59 -1.19 -7.12
CA GLU A 74 3.25 -0.68 -8.45
C GLU A 74 2.34 -1.66 -9.20
N GLN A 75 2.65 -2.97 -9.18
CA GLN A 75 1.84 -4.00 -9.80
C GLN A 75 0.45 -4.10 -9.16
N GLN A 76 0.35 -4.08 -7.84
CA GLN A 76 -0.94 -4.11 -7.14
C GLN A 76 -1.81 -2.89 -7.50
N SER A 77 -1.22 -1.71 -7.58
CA SER A 77 -1.92 -0.49 -7.95
C SER A 77 -2.48 -0.52 -9.38
N THR A 78 -1.85 -1.31 -10.26
CA THR A 78 -2.32 -1.47 -11.66
C THR A 78 -3.43 -2.51 -11.78
N VAL A 79 -3.37 -3.59 -10.98
CA VAL A 79 -4.32 -4.72 -11.06
C VAL A 79 -5.59 -4.45 -10.25
N LYS A 80 -5.44 -3.92 -9.04
CA LYS A 80 -6.54 -3.58 -8.14
C LYS A 80 -6.45 -2.09 -7.81
N LYS A 81 -7.57 -1.38 -7.82
CA LYS A 81 -7.60 0.00 -7.31
C LYS A 81 -7.31 -0.01 -5.82
N ALA A 82 -6.03 0.14 -5.47
CA ALA A 82 -5.60 0.15 -4.09
C ALA A 82 -6.11 1.41 -3.38
N LEU A 83 -6.74 1.24 -2.23
CA LEU A 83 -7.15 2.33 -1.34
C LEU A 83 -5.97 2.82 -0.52
N ASN A 84 -5.23 1.89 0.07
CA ASN A 84 -3.98 2.14 0.79
C ASN A 84 -2.92 1.17 0.31
N ILE A 85 -1.68 1.64 0.27
CA ILE A 85 -0.50 0.81 0.06
C ILE A 85 0.56 1.17 1.08
N GLY A 86 1.39 0.21 1.47
CA GLY A 86 2.47 0.48 2.39
C GLY A 86 3.48 -0.64 2.51
N ILE A 87 4.52 -0.36 3.27
CA ILE A 87 5.57 -1.29 3.63
C ILE A 87 5.77 -1.21 5.13
N CYS A 88 5.81 -2.34 5.81
CA CYS A 88 6.27 -2.44 7.18
C CYS A 88 7.51 -3.35 7.25
N ASP A 89 8.38 -3.11 8.22
CA ASP A 89 9.53 -3.96 8.45
C ASP A 89 9.13 -5.29 9.11
N ASN A 90 10.12 -6.13 9.41
CA ASN A 90 9.94 -7.42 10.06
C ASN A 90 9.45 -7.33 11.53
N GLU A 91 9.49 -6.14 12.13
CA GLU A 91 8.90 -5.82 13.44
C GLU A 91 7.50 -5.21 13.31
N TYR A 92 6.94 -5.18 12.09
CA TYR A 92 5.63 -4.64 11.75
C TYR A 92 5.51 -3.12 11.92
N ILE A 93 6.62 -2.39 11.96
CA ILE A 93 6.61 -0.92 11.98
C ILE A 93 6.45 -0.39 10.56
N VAL A 94 5.47 0.47 10.36
CA VAL A 94 5.17 1.06 9.04
C VAL A 94 6.29 2.01 8.63
N ARG A 95 6.99 1.69 7.55
CA ARG A 95 8.10 2.47 6.98
C ARG A 95 7.68 3.31 5.78
N LYS A 96 6.65 2.87 5.08
CA LYS A 96 6.05 3.59 3.95
C LYS A 96 4.55 3.41 3.97
N PHE A 97 3.83 4.50 3.75
CA PHE A 97 2.37 4.48 3.70
C PHE A 97 1.88 5.51 2.70
N HIS A 98 0.97 5.11 1.85
CA HIS A 98 0.30 6.00 0.91
C HIS A 98 -1.19 5.68 0.88
N GLN A 99 -1.99 6.72 1.01
CA GLN A 99 -3.44 6.65 1.00
C GLN A 99 -3.95 7.32 -0.28
N ASN A 100 -4.71 6.56 -1.07
CA ASN A 100 -5.22 7.00 -2.39
C ASN A 100 -6.62 7.63 -2.33
N TYR A 101 -7.10 8.03 -1.16
CA TYR A 101 -8.40 8.69 -0.99
C TYR A 101 -8.35 9.73 0.13
N SER A 102 -9.35 10.61 0.15
CA SER A 102 -9.47 11.58 1.25
C SER A 102 -9.66 10.87 2.58
N PRO A 103 -9.01 11.31 3.66
CA PRO A 103 -9.15 10.73 4.99
C PRO A 103 -10.60 10.55 5.41
N LEU A 104 -10.92 9.41 6.03
CA LEU A 104 -12.27 9.15 6.55
C LEU A 104 -12.55 9.99 7.81
N SER A 105 -11.51 10.33 8.57
CA SER A 105 -11.57 11.23 9.73
C SER A 105 -11.04 12.62 9.40
N ASN A 106 -11.33 13.58 10.24
CA ASN A 106 -10.76 14.92 10.17
C ASN A 106 -9.38 15.00 10.89
N VAL A 107 -8.96 13.92 11.53
CA VAL A 107 -7.69 13.83 12.27
C VAL A 107 -6.70 13.02 11.41
N ASP A 108 -5.51 13.56 11.27
CA ASP A 108 -4.43 12.90 10.54
C ASP A 108 -3.77 11.82 11.42
N HIS A 109 -4.28 10.61 11.35
CA HIS A 109 -3.72 9.44 12.00
C HIS A 109 -2.84 8.67 11.01
N SER A 110 -1.68 9.24 10.69
CA SER A 110 -0.71 8.55 9.85
C SER A 110 -0.12 7.35 10.62
N PRO A 111 -0.17 6.13 10.06
CA PRO A 111 0.45 4.97 10.69
C PRO A 111 1.99 4.95 10.55
N LEU A 112 2.58 5.94 9.89
CA LEU A 112 4.01 5.99 9.63
C LEU A 112 4.82 5.99 10.93
N HIS A 113 5.81 5.11 11.02
CA HIS A 113 6.67 4.88 12.19
C HIS A 113 5.97 4.29 13.42
N GLN A 114 4.74 3.79 13.27
CA GLN A 114 4.00 3.09 14.31
C GLN A 114 3.84 1.62 13.93
N SER A 115 3.54 0.75 14.91
CA SER A 115 3.21 -0.63 14.61
C SER A 115 1.87 -0.69 13.88
N ILE A 116 1.79 -1.51 12.82
CA ILE A 116 0.52 -1.72 12.13
C ILE A 116 -0.55 -2.31 13.08
N PHE A 117 -0.11 -3.05 14.10
CA PHE A 117 -0.99 -3.63 15.12
C PHE A 117 -1.64 -2.59 16.04
N ASP A 118 -1.08 -1.37 16.16
CA ASP A 118 -1.70 -0.30 16.93
C ASP A 118 -3.02 0.17 16.31
N PHE A 119 -3.27 -0.15 15.03
CA PHE A 119 -4.46 0.21 14.27
C PHE A 119 -5.45 -0.95 14.05
N LEU A 120 -5.06 -2.18 14.42
CA LEU A 120 -5.84 -3.40 14.19
C LEU A 120 -6.49 -3.88 15.48
N ASP A 121 -7.63 -4.58 15.35
CA ASP A 121 -8.32 -5.18 16.50
C ASP A 121 -7.39 -6.14 17.25
N PRO A 122 -7.12 -5.92 18.54
CA PRO A 122 -6.24 -6.78 19.31
C PRO A 122 -6.63 -8.27 19.30
N ASN A 123 -7.91 -8.57 19.16
CA ASN A 123 -8.39 -9.96 19.11
C ASN A 123 -7.95 -10.70 17.83
N GLU A 124 -7.55 -9.96 16.79
CA GLU A 124 -7.12 -10.54 15.51
C GLU A 124 -5.59 -10.63 15.37
N HIS A 125 -4.80 -10.03 16.28
CA HIS A 125 -3.34 -9.95 16.17
C HIS A 125 -2.68 -11.31 15.98
N GLU A 126 -3.03 -12.32 16.78
CA GLU A 126 -2.43 -13.65 16.69
C GLU A 126 -2.83 -14.39 15.39
N MET A 127 -4.07 -14.21 14.96
CA MET A 127 -4.53 -14.75 13.67
C MET A 127 -3.73 -14.12 12.51
N ILE A 128 -3.56 -12.80 12.51
CA ILE A 128 -2.82 -12.09 11.47
C ILE A 128 -1.36 -12.54 11.45
N LYS A 129 -0.69 -12.61 12.60
CA LYS A 129 0.71 -13.10 12.67
C LYS A 129 0.83 -14.53 12.14
N THR A 130 -0.12 -15.40 12.45
CA THR A 130 -0.14 -16.77 11.94
C THR A 130 -0.28 -16.81 10.43
N GLN A 131 -1.18 -16.01 9.85
CA GLN A 131 -1.33 -15.92 8.40
C GLN A 131 -0.09 -15.36 7.72
N LEU A 132 0.55 -14.34 8.30
CA LEU A 132 1.80 -13.79 7.80
C LEU A 132 2.95 -14.81 7.85
N SER A 133 3.04 -15.60 8.91
CA SER A 133 4.05 -16.68 9.02
C SER A 133 3.83 -17.77 7.98
N THR A 134 2.58 -18.15 7.69
CA THR A 134 2.23 -19.13 6.66
C THR A 134 2.58 -18.60 5.27
N ALA A 135 2.17 -17.37 4.94
CA ALA A 135 2.53 -16.73 3.68
C ALA A 135 4.05 -16.64 3.47
N SER A 136 4.77 -16.40 4.56
CA SER A 136 6.25 -16.37 4.54
C SER A 136 6.86 -17.73 4.22
N THR A 137 6.30 -18.80 4.75
CA THR A 137 6.77 -20.17 4.48
C THR A 137 6.54 -20.56 3.01
N GLU A 138 5.44 -20.13 2.43
CA GLU A 138 5.09 -20.40 1.04
C GLU A 138 5.73 -19.43 0.05
N SER A 139 6.39 -18.37 0.54
CA SER A 139 6.99 -17.29 -0.26
C SER A 139 6.01 -16.61 -1.22
N ASN A 140 4.72 -16.57 -0.85
CA ASN A 140 3.63 -16.06 -1.66
C ASN A 140 2.92 -14.88 -0.98
N SER A 141 2.28 -14.02 -1.78
CA SER A 141 1.33 -13.06 -1.25
C SER A 141 0.06 -13.75 -0.77
N CYS A 142 -0.55 -13.25 0.29
CA CYS A 142 -1.83 -13.74 0.80
C CYS A 142 -2.86 -12.61 0.90
N ASP A 143 -4.12 -12.96 0.62
CA ASP A 143 -5.25 -12.08 0.89
C ASP A 143 -5.73 -12.31 2.32
N ILE A 144 -5.91 -11.22 3.06
CA ILE A 144 -6.39 -11.23 4.43
C ILE A 144 -7.57 -10.29 4.61
N VAL A 145 -8.37 -10.57 5.62
CA VAL A 145 -9.40 -9.66 6.11
C VAL A 145 -9.01 -9.27 7.52
N VAL A 146 -8.91 -7.97 7.76
CA VAL A 146 -8.50 -7.42 9.06
C VAL A 146 -9.50 -6.35 9.50
N ARG A 147 -9.67 -6.23 10.82
CA ARG A 147 -10.47 -5.16 11.41
C ARG A 147 -9.60 -4.13 12.08
N THR A 148 -9.96 -2.87 11.90
CA THR A 148 -9.32 -1.77 12.65
C THR A 148 -9.99 -1.60 14.01
N ILE A 149 -9.26 -1.03 14.95
CA ILE A 149 -9.88 -0.45 16.15
C ILE A 149 -10.80 0.71 15.75
N SER A 150 -11.71 1.08 16.63
CA SER A 150 -12.50 2.30 16.44
C SER A 150 -11.68 3.52 16.87
N PHE A 151 -11.71 4.58 16.06
CA PHE A 151 -11.05 5.85 16.35
C PHE A 151 -12.10 6.96 16.45
N GLU A 152 -12.17 7.65 17.58
CA GLU A 152 -13.09 8.79 17.79
C GLU A 152 -14.49 8.55 17.20
N ASP A 153 -14.79 9.24 16.09
CA ASP A 153 -16.07 9.16 15.38
C ASP A 153 -16.12 8.08 14.30
N ILE A 154 -15.03 7.29 14.13
CA ILE A 154 -14.96 6.23 13.14
C ILE A 154 -15.18 4.87 13.82
N SER A 155 -16.29 4.22 13.51
CA SER A 155 -16.47 2.80 13.84
C SER A 155 -15.35 1.98 13.22
N GLY A 156 -14.96 0.87 13.86
CA GLY A 156 -13.97 -0.04 13.29
C GLY A 156 -14.33 -0.40 11.85
N LEU A 157 -13.31 -0.51 11.01
CA LEU A 157 -13.44 -0.88 9.61
C LEU A 157 -12.98 -2.32 9.41
N GLU A 158 -13.70 -3.07 8.59
CA GLU A 158 -13.21 -4.32 8.02
C GLU A 158 -12.56 -4.01 6.68
N MET A 159 -11.27 -4.35 6.55
CA MET A 159 -10.47 -4.10 5.36
C MET A 159 -10.06 -5.43 4.72
N ARG A 160 -10.08 -5.46 3.39
CA ARG A 160 -9.48 -6.54 2.61
C ARG A 160 -8.15 -6.08 2.08
N ALA A 161 -7.12 -6.83 2.37
CA ALA A 161 -5.76 -6.51 1.99
C ALA A 161 -5.05 -7.72 1.39
N THR A 162 -4.09 -7.45 0.51
CA THR A 162 -3.10 -8.43 0.06
C THR A 162 -1.79 -8.04 0.70
N ILE A 163 -1.10 -9.01 1.31
CA ILE A 163 0.23 -8.82 1.92
C ILE A 163 1.22 -9.73 1.22
N CYS A 164 2.40 -9.21 0.95
CA CYS A 164 3.51 -9.91 0.33
C CYS A 164 4.75 -9.83 1.22
N PRO A 165 5.28 -10.97 1.73
CA PRO A 165 6.56 -10.99 2.41
C PRO A 165 7.69 -10.77 1.41
N ILE A 166 8.62 -9.89 1.74
CA ILE A 166 9.82 -9.60 0.97
C ILE A 166 11.01 -10.15 1.75
N PHE A 167 11.75 -11.06 1.14
CA PHE A 167 12.87 -11.74 1.80
C PHE A 167 14.18 -11.02 1.50
N ASP A 168 15.14 -11.15 2.37
CA ASP A 168 16.54 -10.78 2.11
C ASP A 168 17.22 -11.82 1.17
N GLY A 169 18.52 -11.65 0.92
CA GLY A 169 19.28 -12.60 0.08
C GLY A 169 19.57 -13.96 0.74
N PHE A 170 19.22 -14.12 2.01
CA PHE A 170 19.49 -15.31 2.84
C PHE A 170 18.20 -16.07 3.18
N GLY A 171 17.04 -15.56 2.76
CA GLY A 171 15.74 -16.20 3.00
C GLY A 171 15.06 -15.78 4.31
N ALA A 172 15.59 -14.79 5.02
CA ALA A 172 14.90 -14.17 6.15
C ALA A 172 13.95 -13.05 5.65
N ILE A 173 12.86 -12.82 6.37
CA ILE A 173 11.92 -11.75 6.04
C ILE A 173 12.58 -10.42 6.35
N GLN A 174 12.67 -9.56 5.36
CA GLN A 174 13.17 -8.20 5.48
C GLN A 174 12.04 -7.20 5.78
N GLU A 175 10.94 -7.32 5.05
CA GLU A 175 9.79 -6.43 5.13
C GLU A 175 8.53 -7.09 4.59
N TYR A 176 7.38 -6.45 4.83
CA TYR A 176 6.09 -6.84 4.24
C TYR A 176 5.54 -5.66 3.44
N ALA A 177 5.24 -5.89 2.16
CA ALA A 177 4.47 -4.96 1.37
C ALA A 177 2.98 -5.29 1.48
N PHE A 178 2.11 -4.29 1.60
CA PHE A 178 0.67 -4.50 1.70
C PHE A 178 -0.13 -3.54 0.82
N SER A 179 -1.27 -4.02 0.36
CA SER A 179 -2.23 -3.26 -0.45
C SER A 179 -3.63 -3.52 0.06
N VAL A 180 -4.31 -2.48 0.55
CA VAL A 180 -5.73 -2.51 0.92
C VAL A 180 -6.56 -2.14 -0.29
N TRP A 181 -7.48 -3.00 -0.71
CA TRP A 181 -8.26 -2.80 -1.94
C TRP A 181 -9.77 -2.75 -1.71
N ASP A 182 -10.24 -3.09 -0.52
CA ASP A 182 -11.64 -2.91 -0.12
C ASP A 182 -11.75 -2.59 1.36
N LEU A 183 -12.81 -1.86 1.73
CA LEU A 183 -13.13 -1.55 3.12
C LEU A 183 -14.64 -1.42 3.30
N LYS A 184 -15.12 -1.81 4.46
CA LYS A 184 -16.51 -1.61 4.90
C LYS A 184 -16.56 -1.38 6.41
N GLU A 185 -17.69 -0.97 6.94
CA GLU A 185 -17.88 -0.93 8.38
C GLU A 185 -17.78 -2.33 8.99
N ALA A 186 -17.01 -2.50 10.07
CA ALA A 186 -16.85 -3.80 10.73
C ALA A 186 -18.16 -4.25 11.41
N ASN A 187 -18.85 -3.29 12.01
CA ASN A 187 -20.19 -3.49 12.53
C ASN A 187 -21.12 -2.59 11.71
N ASP A 188 -22.14 -3.16 11.07
CA ASP A 188 -23.13 -2.35 10.35
C ASP A 188 -23.91 -1.49 11.37
N SER A 189 -23.26 -0.38 11.78
CA SER A 189 -23.86 0.57 12.73
C SER A 189 -25.07 1.28 12.13
N GLY A 190 -25.28 1.09 10.81
CA GLY A 190 -26.33 1.76 10.08
C GLY A 190 -26.14 3.27 9.93
N GLN A 191 -24.97 3.81 10.27
CA GLN A 191 -24.70 5.24 10.18
C GLN A 191 -24.50 5.71 8.73
N PRO A 192 -25.45 6.43 8.12
CA PRO A 192 -25.37 6.83 6.72
C PRO A 192 -24.16 7.68 6.40
N GLY A 193 -23.71 8.51 7.35
CA GLY A 193 -22.52 9.35 7.16
C GLY A 193 -21.25 8.55 6.96
N MET A 194 -21.07 7.44 7.69
CA MET A 194 -19.93 6.54 7.54
C MET A 194 -20.02 5.79 6.20
N LYS A 195 -21.20 5.24 5.87
CA LYS A 195 -21.41 4.59 4.57
C LYS A 195 -21.08 5.54 3.41
N LEU A 196 -21.49 6.80 3.49
CA LEU A 196 -21.16 7.82 2.49
C LEU A 196 -19.63 8.05 2.40
N LYS A 197 -18.92 8.19 3.51
CA LYS A 197 -17.47 8.34 3.54
C LYS A 197 -16.78 7.15 2.86
N ILE A 198 -17.20 5.92 3.18
CA ILE A 198 -16.65 4.68 2.61
C ILE A 198 -16.86 4.65 1.10
N TRP A 199 -18.06 4.94 0.61
CA TRP A 199 -18.33 4.93 -0.83
C TRP A 199 -17.57 6.02 -1.58
N MET A 200 -17.45 7.22 -1.00
CA MET A 200 -16.61 8.28 -1.55
C MET A 200 -15.14 7.84 -1.64
N ALA A 201 -14.60 7.19 -0.61
CA ALA A 201 -13.25 6.65 -0.62
C ALA A 201 -13.07 5.58 -1.71
N LYS A 202 -13.97 4.60 -1.80
CA LYS A 202 -13.93 3.54 -2.82
C LYS A 202 -13.97 4.08 -4.25
N ARG A 203 -14.65 5.20 -4.48
CA ARG A 203 -14.77 5.85 -5.78
C ARG A 203 -13.70 6.91 -6.03
N ASP A 204 -12.92 7.23 -4.99
CA ASP A 204 -11.91 8.31 -5.03
C ASP A 204 -12.53 9.65 -5.43
N ILE A 205 -13.67 9.96 -4.80
CA ILE A 205 -14.42 11.18 -5.05
C ILE A 205 -14.34 12.04 -3.78
N SER A 206 -13.72 13.21 -3.92
CA SER A 206 -13.67 14.22 -2.86
C SER A 206 -15.02 14.93 -2.68
N THR A 207 -15.18 15.61 -1.55
CA THR A 207 -16.38 16.42 -1.28
C THR A 207 -16.59 17.50 -2.34
N SER A 208 -15.49 18.11 -2.83
CA SER A 208 -15.55 19.13 -3.87
C SER A 208 -15.96 18.54 -5.22
N GLN A 209 -15.43 17.39 -5.60
CA GLN A 209 -15.79 16.69 -6.83
C GLN A 209 -17.27 16.27 -6.80
N LEU A 210 -17.73 15.69 -5.68
CA LEU A 210 -19.11 15.29 -5.51
C LEU A 210 -20.07 16.49 -5.57
N SER A 211 -19.64 17.64 -5.02
CA SER A 211 -20.41 18.89 -5.12
C SER A 211 -20.53 19.38 -6.56
N LEU A 212 -19.44 19.36 -7.32
CA LEU A 212 -19.41 19.80 -8.72
C LEU A 212 -20.30 18.91 -9.61
N SER A 213 -20.22 17.61 -9.45
CA SER A 213 -20.96 16.67 -10.30
C SER A 213 -22.44 16.61 -9.98
N THR A 214 -22.83 16.77 -8.70
CA THR A 214 -24.23 16.65 -8.27
C THR A 214 -24.96 18.00 -8.18
N GLY A 215 -24.22 19.12 -8.18
CA GLY A 215 -24.79 20.45 -7.91
C GLY A 215 -25.18 20.69 -6.44
N ILE A 216 -24.88 19.74 -5.53
CA ILE A 216 -25.18 19.86 -4.10
C ILE A 216 -24.07 20.67 -3.43
N SER A 217 -24.40 21.59 -2.55
CA SER A 217 -23.40 22.41 -1.87
C SER A 217 -22.42 21.59 -1.04
N ILE A 218 -21.13 22.00 -1.02
CA ILE A 218 -20.09 21.35 -0.19
C ILE A 218 -20.52 21.26 1.29
N GLN A 219 -21.21 22.29 1.79
CA GLN A 219 -21.71 22.31 3.17
C GLN A 219 -22.74 21.20 3.43
N THR A 220 -23.64 20.96 2.47
CA THR A 220 -24.64 19.88 2.58
C THR A 220 -23.99 18.51 2.57
N ILE A 221 -23.03 18.27 1.63
CA ILE A 221 -22.29 17.02 1.58
C ILE A 221 -21.49 16.81 2.86
N SER A 222 -20.84 17.85 3.39
CA SER A 222 -20.11 17.78 4.65
C SER A 222 -21.03 17.43 5.83
N LYS A 223 -22.23 18.01 5.89
CA LYS A 223 -23.23 17.66 6.93
C LYS A 223 -23.70 16.20 6.82
N LEU A 224 -23.88 15.70 5.62
CA LEU A 224 -24.21 14.29 5.35
C LEU A 224 -23.10 13.35 5.79
N ARG A 225 -21.85 13.64 5.38
CA ARG A 225 -20.66 12.86 5.76
C ARG A 225 -20.45 12.79 7.28
N ASN A 226 -20.71 13.88 7.98
CA ASN A 226 -20.50 13.96 9.43
C ASN A 226 -21.72 13.56 10.23
N GLY A 227 -22.73 12.94 9.60
CA GLY A 227 -23.91 12.45 10.27
C GLY A 227 -24.85 13.55 10.83
N LYS A 228 -24.60 14.84 10.53
CA LYS A 228 -25.47 15.95 10.95
C LYS A 228 -26.79 15.94 10.18
N ILE A 229 -26.83 15.32 9.03
CA ILE A 229 -28.05 15.02 8.25
C ILE A 229 -28.03 13.51 7.99
N THR A 230 -28.92 12.78 8.64
CA THR A 230 -29.05 11.32 8.51
C THR A 230 -30.09 10.91 7.46
N LYS A 231 -31.09 11.76 7.20
CA LYS A 231 -32.14 11.56 6.22
C LYS A 231 -32.18 12.72 5.24
N PRO A 232 -31.43 12.64 4.12
CA PRO A 232 -31.49 13.66 3.07
C PRO A 232 -32.83 13.64 2.35
N GLN A 233 -33.13 14.72 1.63
CA GLN A 233 -34.23 14.71 0.67
C GLN A 233 -33.95 13.66 -0.41
N ARG A 234 -34.99 13.02 -0.92
CA ARG A 234 -34.88 11.90 -1.87
C ARG A 234 -34.04 12.27 -3.09
N LEU A 235 -34.27 13.43 -3.69
CA LEU A 235 -33.49 13.90 -4.83
C LEU A 235 -31.99 14.04 -4.51
N THR A 236 -31.65 14.54 -3.32
CA THR A 236 -30.26 14.65 -2.86
C THR A 236 -29.63 13.26 -2.72
N ALA A 237 -30.37 12.30 -2.16
CA ALA A 237 -29.89 10.92 -2.04
C ALA A 237 -29.69 10.26 -3.42
N GLU A 238 -30.64 10.45 -4.35
CA GLU A 238 -30.59 9.93 -5.72
C GLU A 238 -29.37 10.47 -6.49
N LEU A 239 -29.12 11.79 -6.44
CA LEU A 239 -27.99 12.40 -7.10
C LEU A 239 -26.64 11.88 -6.59
N ILE A 240 -26.49 11.78 -5.26
CA ILE A 240 -25.27 11.28 -4.64
C ILE A 240 -25.07 9.79 -4.96
N ALA A 241 -26.10 8.96 -4.80
CA ALA A 241 -26.03 7.52 -5.05
C ALA A 241 -25.69 7.23 -6.52
N SER A 242 -26.31 7.98 -7.46
CA SER A 242 -26.03 7.89 -8.89
C SER A 242 -24.55 8.21 -9.20
N GLU A 243 -24.02 9.32 -8.66
CA GLU A 243 -22.61 9.70 -8.86
C GLU A 243 -21.65 8.67 -8.30
N LEU A 244 -21.96 8.11 -7.14
CA LEU A 244 -21.16 7.05 -6.51
C LEU A 244 -21.40 5.66 -7.14
N ARG A 245 -22.36 5.52 -8.05
CA ARG A 245 -22.76 4.27 -8.72
C ARG A 245 -23.13 3.18 -7.71
N VAL A 246 -24.05 3.53 -6.81
CA VAL A 246 -24.57 2.63 -5.77
C VAL A 246 -26.08 2.82 -5.65
N GLU A 247 -26.75 1.88 -4.99
CA GLU A 247 -28.14 2.05 -4.64
C GLU A 247 -28.31 3.03 -3.45
N ILE A 248 -29.43 3.76 -3.43
CA ILE A 248 -29.73 4.67 -2.30
C ILE A 248 -29.69 3.93 -0.97
N THR A 249 -30.18 2.70 -0.96
CA THR A 249 -30.25 1.81 0.20
C THR A 249 -28.90 1.40 0.74
N ASP A 250 -27.84 1.45 -0.07
CA ASP A 250 -26.48 1.16 0.37
C ASP A 250 -25.93 2.22 1.34
N ILE A 251 -26.47 3.45 1.22
CA ILE A 251 -26.06 4.58 2.08
C ILE A 251 -27.21 4.93 3.06
N TRP A 252 -28.43 5.09 2.54
CA TRP A 252 -29.61 5.52 3.28
C TRP A 252 -30.76 4.49 3.17
N PRO A 253 -30.74 3.41 3.95
CA PRO A 253 -31.76 2.36 3.86
C PRO A 253 -33.19 2.86 4.07
N GLU A 254 -33.34 3.92 4.88
CA GLU A 254 -34.68 4.46 5.21
C GLU A 254 -35.22 5.40 4.12
N VAL A 255 -34.39 5.95 3.25
CA VAL A 255 -34.82 6.84 2.16
C VAL A 255 -35.27 6.04 0.93
N GLY A 256 -34.73 4.84 0.74
CA GLY A 256 -35.04 3.95 -0.38
C GLY A 256 -36.33 3.12 -0.20
N ARG A 257 -36.89 3.04 1.01
CA ARG A 257 -38.13 2.33 1.25
C ARG A 257 -39.34 3.20 0.87
N ARG A 258 -40.12 2.75 -0.10
CA ARG A 258 -41.49 3.15 -0.38
C ARG A 258 -42.46 2.15 0.22
#